data_6489079000cc31fe682e72cb480f26f1
#
_entry.id   6489079000cc31fe682e72cb480f26f1
#
_cell.length_a   1.000
_cell.length_b   1.000
_cell.length_c   1.000
_cell.angle_alpha   90.00
_cell.angle_beta   90.00
_cell.angle_gamma   90.00
#
_symmetry.space_group_name_H-M   'P 1'
#
loop_
_entity.id
_entity.type
_entity.pdbx_description
1 polymer ?
#
loop_
_entity_poly.entity_id
_entity_poly.type
_entity_poly.pdbx_seq_one_letter_code
_entity_poly.pdbx_strand_id
1 'polypeptide(L)'
;MIGVLCVSIGLCLLLYFLLISSVSFLVSLSFLSLMGCYWLINFDFDEVTFGVVVMLLICFFYAYYYTGHYFGGSYIGFMLLKLIVLFVSVMGVLVCTGDYLCTLIFWEYLGVVSFFLILFYDSFLSLRSSIITLVSSRFGDLCLFVLIGLSCYIYGGVIPWFVCFFFIIFSKSAGYPFISWLLEAMRAPTPVSSLVHSSTLVAAGVWFVMRYDYLLHFSWSVIIFSTMLLLTVFVTGVSSLFFLDLKKIVALSTCNNISWCVLYLIFGDVALSLFQLISHGVSKCILFMLVGDVMTGSGGSQASNCVYSSVMYGSWNLFGLFAVILGXXXXXXXXXXXXXXXXXXXXXXVAVNVIVSLAVGVCVFLSYLYSFRLCSILCSVKSSLSSGVLFCFGSGLMVYCWLFVNFYVFFLIDEVSYLSVVCSVSLVFVQFLALWISVMFCESMMFSWWSSSLFGCDNLVEWFYEIFYNILFVVNFFFVRWDYLMVVLFHGVGRFGSMIYGWIMLNIFLFSMLGLLSYVLVV
;
A
#
# COMPACT_ATOMS: atom_id res chain seq x y z
N MET A 1 11.26 26.77 8.67
CA MET A 1 9.83 26.60 8.97
C MET A 1 8.96 27.47 8.06
N ILE A 2 9.16 28.78 8.01
CA ILE A 2 8.40 29.71 7.14
C ILE A 2 8.49 29.29 5.66
N GLY A 3 9.68 28.95 5.16
CA GLY A 3 9.87 28.50 3.78
C GLY A 3 9.08 27.24 3.43
N VAL A 4 9.05 26.26 4.35
CA VAL A 4 8.27 25.03 4.16
C VAL A 4 6.78 25.34 4.13
N LEU A 5 6.35 26.26 4.98
CA LEU A 5 4.95 26.70 5.04
C LEU A 5 4.56 27.42 3.74
N CYS A 6 5.42 28.31 3.23
CA CYS A 6 5.18 28.99 1.95
C CYS A 6 5.12 28.01 0.78
N VAL A 7 6.02 27.01 0.77
CA VAL A 7 6.03 25.97 -0.27
C VAL A 7 4.75 25.10 -0.18
N SER A 8 4.34 24.71 1.05
CA SER A 8 3.13 23.90 1.21
C SER A 8 1.87 24.66 0.81
N ILE A 9 1.78 25.95 1.16
CA ILE A 9 0.67 26.82 0.75
C ILE A 9 0.68 27.00 -0.78
N GLY A 10 1.87 27.24 -1.36
CA GLY A 10 2.02 27.38 -2.80
C GLY A 10 1.59 26.12 -3.55
N LEU A 11 1.98 24.95 -3.03
CA LEU A 11 1.59 23.66 -3.60
C LEU A 11 0.08 23.43 -3.47
N CYS A 12 -0.51 23.81 -2.34
CA CYS A 12 -1.96 23.70 -2.14
C CYS A 12 -2.74 24.61 -3.08
N LEU A 13 -2.23 25.84 -3.31
CA LEU A 13 -2.83 26.77 -4.27
C LEU A 13 -2.71 26.24 -5.69
N LEU A 14 -1.57 25.64 -6.01
CA LEU A 14 -1.32 25.02 -7.33
C LEU A 14 -2.25 23.81 -7.51
N LEU A 15 -2.43 23.01 -6.47
CA LEU A 15 -3.39 21.88 -6.47
C LEU A 15 -4.81 22.38 -6.70
N TYR A 16 -5.21 23.44 -6.01
CA TYR A 16 -6.51 24.08 -6.19
C TYR A 16 -6.71 24.55 -7.63
N PHE A 17 -5.69 25.20 -8.19
CA PHE A 17 -5.73 25.68 -9.58
C PHE A 17 -5.82 24.53 -10.58
N LEU A 18 -5.03 23.45 -10.36
CA LEU A 18 -5.00 22.30 -11.25
C LEU A 18 -6.29 21.47 -11.18
N LEU A 19 -6.91 21.37 -10.00
CA LEU A 19 -8.19 20.67 -9.86
C LEU A 19 -9.34 21.40 -10.57
N ILE A 20 -9.26 22.74 -10.64
CA ILE A 20 -10.27 23.53 -11.34
C ILE A 20 -10.04 23.51 -12.85
N SER A 21 -8.78 23.49 -13.31
CA SER A 21 -8.45 23.45 -14.74
C SER A 21 -8.41 22.01 -15.23
N SER A 22 -9.51 21.55 -15.82
CA SER A 22 -9.60 20.21 -16.43
C SER A 22 -8.83 20.20 -17.77
N VAL A 23 -7.51 20.32 -17.70
CA VAL A 23 -6.64 20.26 -18.87
C VAL A 23 -6.00 18.88 -18.94
N SER A 24 -6.40 18.08 -19.91
CA SER A 24 -5.78 16.80 -20.21
C SER A 24 -5.03 16.91 -21.53
N PHE A 25 -3.76 16.49 -21.53
CA PHE A 25 -2.98 16.43 -22.76
C PHE A 25 -2.12 15.17 -22.77
N LEU A 26 -1.91 14.66 -23.97
CA LEU A 26 -1.19 13.41 -24.23
C LEU A 26 0.09 13.76 -25.01
N VAL A 27 1.23 13.27 -24.51
CA VAL A 27 2.53 13.41 -25.18
C VAL A 27 2.97 12.00 -25.61
N SER A 28 3.06 11.80 -26.92
CA SER A 28 3.52 10.53 -27.50
C SER A 28 4.91 10.73 -28.11
N LEU A 29 5.85 9.90 -27.68
CA LEU A 29 7.23 9.90 -28.16
C LEU A 29 7.50 8.58 -28.87
N SER A 30 7.90 8.63 -30.14
CA SER A 30 8.32 7.45 -30.90
C SER A 30 9.78 7.15 -30.55
N PHE A 31 10.01 6.06 -29.85
CA PHE A 31 11.34 5.74 -29.32
C PHE A 31 12.12 4.80 -30.26
N LEU A 32 11.48 3.77 -30.77
CA LEU A 32 12.17 2.75 -31.57
C LEU A 32 11.23 2.20 -32.64
N SER A 33 11.79 1.98 -33.82
CA SER A 33 11.11 1.25 -34.89
C SER A 33 11.87 -0.04 -35.16
N LEU A 34 11.26 -1.16 -34.82
CA LEU A 34 11.84 -2.48 -35.05
C LEU A 34 10.88 -3.30 -35.90
N MET A 35 11.34 -3.68 -37.08
CA MET A 35 10.60 -4.52 -38.03
C MET A 35 9.19 -3.97 -38.40
N GLY A 36 9.09 -2.63 -38.55
CA GLY A 36 7.84 -2.00 -38.92
C GLY A 36 6.87 -1.71 -37.80
N CYS A 37 7.21 -2.14 -36.59
CA CYS A 37 6.44 -1.79 -35.38
C CYS A 37 7.10 -0.62 -34.66
N TYR A 38 6.31 0.40 -34.37
CA TYR A 38 6.77 1.60 -33.65
C TYR A 38 6.42 1.44 -32.18
N TRP A 39 7.42 1.55 -31.33
CA TRP A 39 7.17 1.66 -29.89
C TRP A 39 6.94 3.12 -29.56
N LEU A 40 5.69 3.44 -29.25
CA LEU A 40 5.26 4.77 -28.83
C LEU A 40 5.19 4.79 -27.30
N ILE A 41 5.94 5.68 -26.70
CA ILE A 41 5.87 5.94 -25.26
C ILE A 41 4.83 7.06 -25.09
N ASN A 42 3.73 6.75 -24.42
CA ASN A 42 2.66 7.70 -24.17
C ASN A 42 2.71 8.18 -22.73
N PHE A 43 2.69 9.49 -22.56
CA PHE A 43 2.57 10.15 -21.26
C PHE A 43 1.22 10.88 -21.23
N ASP A 44 0.38 10.51 -20.27
CA ASP A 44 -0.96 11.06 -20.07
C ASP A 44 -0.93 12.02 -18.89
N PHE A 45 -1.28 13.27 -19.14
CA PHE A 45 -1.37 14.32 -18.12
C PHE A 45 -2.84 14.68 -17.93
N ASP A 46 -3.42 14.17 -16.86
CA ASP A 46 -4.84 14.37 -16.51
C ASP A 46 -4.95 14.75 -15.02
N GLU A 47 -6.16 14.85 -14.52
CA GLU A 47 -6.45 15.21 -13.13
C GLU A 47 -5.80 14.24 -12.15
N VAL A 48 -5.79 12.93 -12.49
CA VAL A 48 -5.19 11.90 -11.65
C VAL A 48 -3.67 12.11 -11.53
N THR A 49 -2.99 12.37 -12.66
CA THR A 49 -1.53 12.63 -12.65
C THR A 49 -1.20 13.87 -11.82
N PHE A 50 -1.92 14.97 -12.05
CA PHE A 50 -1.65 16.21 -11.32
C PHE A 50 -1.91 16.06 -9.82
N GLY A 51 -3.02 15.40 -9.45
CA GLY A 51 -3.35 15.18 -8.05
C GLY A 51 -2.31 14.36 -7.31
N VAL A 52 -1.87 13.23 -7.92
CA VAL A 52 -0.87 12.34 -7.31
C VAL A 52 0.50 13.02 -7.27
N VAL A 53 0.90 13.77 -8.32
CA VAL A 53 2.18 14.49 -8.34
C VAL A 53 2.23 15.55 -7.23
N VAL A 54 1.15 16.30 -7.02
CA VAL A 54 1.09 17.29 -5.93
C VAL A 54 1.19 16.61 -4.57
N MET A 55 0.47 15.49 -4.37
CA MET A 55 0.60 14.68 -3.14
C MET A 55 2.06 14.26 -2.91
N LEU A 56 2.71 13.75 -3.96
CA LEU A 56 4.12 13.32 -3.90
C LEU A 56 5.05 14.45 -3.50
N LEU A 57 4.87 15.64 -4.09
CA LEU A 57 5.71 16.80 -3.80
C LEU A 57 5.54 17.25 -2.36
N ILE A 58 4.30 17.31 -1.86
CA ILE A 58 4.02 17.70 -0.46
C ILE A 58 4.70 16.68 0.49
N CYS A 59 4.51 15.38 0.26
CA CYS A 59 5.11 14.33 1.09
C CYS A 59 6.62 14.34 1.02
N PHE A 60 7.19 14.61 -0.17
CA PHE A 60 8.63 14.72 -0.36
C PHE A 60 9.22 15.85 0.47
N PHE A 61 8.61 17.05 0.44
CA PHE A 61 9.10 18.19 1.22
C PHE A 61 9.04 17.91 2.72
N TYR A 62 7.98 17.29 3.20
CA TYR A 62 7.87 16.89 4.61
C TYR A 62 8.99 15.90 4.97
N ALA A 63 9.18 14.85 4.17
CA ALA A 63 10.20 13.83 4.41
C ALA A 63 11.61 14.41 4.34
N TYR A 64 11.85 15.34 3.40
CA TYR A 64 13.15 16.01 3.22
C TYR A 64 13.57 16.73 4.52
N TYR A 65 12.67 17.55 5.07
CA TYR A 65 12.97 18.28 6.30
C TYR A 65 13.04 17.38 7.51
N TYR A 66 12.20 16.33 7.54
CA TYR A 66 12.19 15.38 8.64
C TYR A 66 13.47 14.52 8.68
N THR A 67 14.07 14.17 7.53
CA THR A 67 15.34 13.42 7.51
C THR A 67 16.46 14.21 8.18
N GLY A 68 16.52 15.53 7.94
CA GLY A 68 17.48 16.41 8.59
C GLY A 68 17.33 16.43 10.10
N HIS A 69 16.09 16.48 10.57
CA HIS A 69 15.76 16.42 12.01
C HIS A 69 16.11 15.04 12.61
N TYR A 70 15.68 13.97 11.97
CA TYR A 70 15.80 12.59 12.46
C TYR A 70 17.27 12.15 12.57
N PHE A 71 18.10 12.51 11.60
CA PHE A 71 19.52 12.13 11.56
C PHE A 71 20.46 13.23 12.08
N GLY A 72 19.92 14.36 12.56
CA GLY A 72 20.69 15.45 13.13
C GLY A 72 21.73 16.03 12.17
N GLY A 73 21.43 16.05 10.87
CA GLY A 73 22.33 16.60 9.85
C GLY A 73 23.57 15.73 9.55
N SER A 74 23.57 14.47 9.95
CA SER A 74 24.70 13.55 9.71
C SER A 74 24.84 13.20 8.23
N TYR A 75 26.04 12.75 7.84
CA TYR A 75 26.34 12.26 6.48
C TYR A 75 25.41 11.11 6.07
N ILE A 76 25.03 10.27 7.03
CA ILE A 76 24.13 9.12 6.80
C ILE A 76 22.76 9.64 6.32
N GLY A 77 22.22 10.70 6.95
CA GLY A 77 20.98 11.32 6.53
C GLY A 77 21.05 11.90 5.12
N PHE A 78 22.20 12.48 4.75
CA PHE A 78 22.41 13.02 3.41
C PHE A 78 22.40 11.90 2.34
N MET A 79 22.97 10.74 2.65
CA MET A 79 22.95 9.58 1.73
C MET A 79 21.51 9.06 1.56
N LEU A 80 20.75 8.99 2.66
CA LEU A 80 19.34 8.60 2.61
C LEU A 80 18.51 9.55 1.74
N LEU A 81 18.82 10.85 1.82
CA LEU A 81 18.12 11.88 1.03
C LEU A 81 18.26 11.64 -0.47
N LYS A 82 19.45 11.24 -0.93
CA LYS A 82 19.68 10.94 -2.36
C LYS A 82 18.77 9.80 -2.82
N LEU A 83 18.64 8.74 -2.00
CA LEU A 83 17.76 7.59 -2.32
C LEU A 83 16.29 8.01 -2.33
N ILE A 84 15.89 8.89 -1.40
CA ILE A 84 14.52 9.41 -1.33
C ILE A 84 14.21 10.23 -2.60
N VAL A 85 15.14 11.11 -3.03
CA VAL A 85 14.97 11.92 -4.25
C VAL A 85 14.77 10.99 -5.47
N LEU A 86 15.64 9.98 -5.59
CA LEU A 86 15.56 9.01 -6.70
C LEU A 86 14.21 8.26 -6.68
N PHE A 87 13.75 7.86 -5.49
CA PHE A 87 12.48 7.13 -5.32
C PHE A 87 11.29 8.00 -5.77
N VAL A 88 11.25 9.26 -5.33
CA VAL A 88 10.17 10.19 -5.65
C VAL A 88 10.17 10.54 -7.15
N SER A 89 11.37 10.70 -7.76
CA SER A 89 11.46 10.99 -9.20
C SER A 89 10.94 9.81 -10.03
N VAL A 90 11.29 8.57 -9.66
CA VAL A 90 10.79 7.36 -10.36
C VAL A 90 9.26 7.29 -10.25
N MET A 91 8.71 7.54 -9.06
CA MET A 91 7.26 7.53 -8.85
C MET A 91 6.57 8.64 -9.65
N GLY A 92 7.19 9.84 -9.70
CA GLY A 92 6.68 10.97 -10.47
C GLY A 92 6.56 10.65 -11.96
N VAL A 93 7.57 9.98 -12.53
CA VAL A 93 7.51 9.56 -13.94
C VAL A 93 6.47 8.44 -14.12
N LEU A 94 6.43 7.47 -13.18
CA LEU A 94 5.45 6.36 -13.23
C LEU A 94 4.01 6.89 -13.35
N VAL A 95 3.67 7.91 -12.56
CA VAL A 95 2.31 8.46 -12.51
C VAL A 95 1.93 9.09 -13.85
N CYS A 96 2.90 9.57 -14.62
CA CYS A 96 2.65 10.19 -15.93
C CYS A 96 2.50 9.18 -17.07
N THR A 97 2.83 7.89 -16.86
CA THR A 97 2.81 6.88 -17.93
C THR A 97 1.38 6.56 -18.38
N GLY A 98 1.18 6.39 -19.69
CA GLY A 98 -0.09 6.02 -20.30
C GLY A 98 -0.10 4.62 -20.91
N ASP A 99 1.07 3.95 -21.04
CA ASP A 99 1.21 2.64 -21.65
C ASP A 99 1.62 1.59 -20.63
N TYR A 100 1.15 0.36 -20.80
CA TYR A 100 1.50 -0.77 -19.92
C TYR A 100 3.01 -1.04 -19.90
N LEU A 101 3.68 -0.96 -21.04
CA LEU A 101 5.10 -1.26 -21.14
C LEU A 101 5.94 -0.20 -20.43
N CYS A 102 5.60 1.07 -20.61
CA CYS A 102 6.25 2.17 -19.91
C CYS A 102 5.99 2.10 -18.40
N THR A 103 4.76 1.79 -17.98
CA THR A 103 4.41 1.60 -16.57
C THR A 103 5.23 0.44 -15.98
N LEU A 104 5.42 -0.66 -16.70
CA LEU A 104 6.21 -1.80 -16.23
C LEU A 104 7.65 -1.39 -15.91
N ILE A 105 8.29 -0.60 -16.78
CA ILE A 105 9.67 -0.16 -16.59
C ILE A 105 9.82 0.60 -15.27
N PHE A 106 8.98 1.63 -15.06
CA PHE A 106 9.06 2.45 -13.85
C PHE A 106 8.53 1.73 -12.60
N TRP A 107 7.61 0.78 -12.79
CA TRP A 107 7.11 -0.12 -11.74
C TRP A 107 8.23 -0.99 -11.18
N GLU A 108 9.07 -1.54 -12.06
CA GLU A 108 10.27 -2.33 -11.71
C GLU A 108 11.30 -1.47 -10.98
N TYR A 109 11.58 -0.26 -11.52
CA TYR A 109 12.52 0.69 -10.89
C TYR A 109 12.05 1.05 -9.47
N LEU A 110 10.77 1.25 -9.29
CA LEU A 110 10.19 1.57 -7.97
C LEU A 110 10.48 0.43 -6.98
N GLY A 111 10.36 -0.82 -7.43
CA GLY A 111 10.66 -2.01 -6.62
C GLY A 111 12.13 -2.08 -6.21
N VAL A 112 13.03 -1.81 -7.15
CA VAL A 112 14.49 -1.87 -6.89
C VAL A 112 14.91 -0.75 -5.92
N VAL A 113 14.41 0.48 -6.12
CA VAL A 113 14.79 1.60 -5.24
C VAL A 113 14.22 1.39 -3.83
N SER A 114 12.99 0.84 -3.72
CA SER A 114 12.41 0.53 -2.40
C SER A 114 13.22 -0.54 -1.66
N PHE A 115 13.80 -1.52 -2.38
CA PHE A 115 14.70 -2.52 -1.80
C PHE A 115 15.90 -1.85 -1.11
N PHE A 116 16.55 -0.90 -1.78
CA PHE A 116 17.71 -0.18 -1.20
C PHE A 116 17.29 0.71 -0.03
N LEU A 117 16.11 1.32 -0.08
CA LEU A 117 15.60 2.15 1.01
C LEU A 117 15.31 1.32 2.28
N ILE A 118 14.82 0.10 2.13
CA ILE A 118 14.54 -0.80 3.26
C ILE A 118 15.86 -1.37 3.82
N LEU A 119 16.82 -1.68 2.93
CA LEU A 119 18.13 -2.23 3.29
C LEU A 119 19.04 -1.23 3.99
N PHE A 120 18.66 0.05 4.07
CA PHE A 120 19.51 1.18 4.48
C PHE A 120 20.33 0.94 5.76
N TYR A 121 19.83 0.18 6.73
CA TYR A 121 20.54 -0.08 7.99
C TYR A 121 21.55 -1.23 7.91
N ASP A 122 21.66 -1.94 6.77
CA ASP A 122 22.63 -3.02 6.48
C ASP A 122 22.67 -4.10 7.58
N SER A 123 21.52 -4.41 8.17
CA SER A 123 21.38 -5.48 9.16
C SER A 123 20.77 -6.72 8.51
N PHE A 124 20.96 -7.90 9.13
CA PHE A 124 20.37 -9.15 8.66
C PHE A 124 18.84 -9.03 8.58
N LEU A 125 18.23 -8.36 9.59
CA LEU A 125 16.79 -8.19 9.64
C LEU A 125 16.28 -7.25 8.52
N SER A 126 17.05 -6.20 8.20
CA SER A 126 16.68 -5.29 7.09
C SER A 126 16.86 -5.97 5.75
N LEU A 127 17.88 -6.84 5.61
CA LEU A 127 18.10 -7.64 4.39
C LEU A 127 16.92 -8.60 4.18
N ARG A 128 16.52 -9.32 5.24
CA ARG A 128 15.36 -10.24 5.18
C ARG A 128 14.10 -9.49 4.76
N SER A 129 13.83 -8.34 5.37
CA SER A 129 12.64 -7.54 5.06
C SER A 129 12.67 -7.00 3.63
N SER A 130 13.83 -6.54 3.15
CA SER A 130 13.95 -6.02 1.78
C SER A 130 13.76 -7.12 0.73
N ILE A 131 14.23 -8.35 1.01
CA ILE A 131 13.99 -9.50 0.12
C ILE A 131 12.50 -9.87 0.10
N ILE A 132 11.84 -9.90 1.27
CA ILE A 132 10.41 -10.22 1.35
C ILE A 132 9.58 -9.20 0.54
N THR A 133 9.88 -7.91 0.68
CA THR A 133 9.16 -6.85 -0.05
C THR A 133 9.40 -6.94 -1.56
N LEU A 134 10.63 -7.25 -1.96
CA LEU A 134 10.97 -7.39 -3.39
C LEU A 134 10.27 -8.61 -3.99
N VAL A 135 10.32 -9.76 -3.33
CA VAL A 135 9.71 -11.01 -3.83
C VAL A 135 8.19 -10.87 -3.92
N SER A 136 7.56 -10.25 -2.90
CA SER A 136 6.09 -10.07 -2.89
C SER A 136 5.62 -9.18 -4.04
N SER A 137 6.40 -8.14 -4.39
CA SER A 137 6.05 -7.25 -5.52
C SER A 137 6.18 -7.98 -6.86
N ARG A 138 7.05 -9.01 -6.98
CA ARG A 138 7.26 -9.75 -8.23
C ARG A 138 6.00 -10.47 -8.72
N PHE A 139 5.09 -10.84 -7.83
CA PHE A 139 3.81 -11.43 -8.24
C PHE A 139 3.01 -10.47 -9.12
N GLY A 140 2.94 -9.19 -8.72
CA GLY A 140 2.29 -8.16 -9.52
C GLY A 140 3.03 -7.85 -10.80
N ASP A 141 4.37 -7.80 -10.72
CA ASP A 141 5.23 -7.51 -11.88
C ASP A 141 5.07 -8.57 -12.97
N LEU A 142 5.03 -9.86 -12.57
CA LEU A 142 4.79 -10.97 -13.50
C LEU A 142 3.42 -10.87 -14.14
N CYS A 143 2.40 -10.51 -13.36
CA CYS A 143 1.04 -10.34 -13.87
C CYS A 143 0.95 -9.17 -14.86
N LEU A 144 1.74 -8.11 -14.64
CA LEU A 144 1.82 -6.98 -15.57
C LEU A 144 2.46 -7.41 -16.90
N PHE A 145 3.52 -8.24 -16.86
CA PHE A 145 4.11 -8.84 -18.06
C PHE A 145 3.08 -9.66 -18.85
N VAL A 146 2.32 -10.52 -18.15
CA VAL A 146 1.29 -11.35 -18.77
C VAL A 146 0.20 -10.45 -19.37
N LEU A 147 -0.18 -9.37 -18.66
CA LEU A 147 -1.19 -8.42 -19.14
C LEU A 147 -0.73 -7.72 -20.43
N ILE A 148 0.56 -7.35 -20.52
CA ILE A 148 1.14 -6.78 -21.76
C ILE A 148 1.05 -7.81 -22.89
N GLY A 149 1.41 -9.07 -22.64
CA GLY A 149 1.30 -10.15 -23.62
C GLY A 149 -0.13 -10.35 -24.10
N LEU A 150 -1.09 -10.36 -23.16
CA LEU A 150 -2.51 -10.51 -23.48
C LEU A 150 -3.06 -9.33 -24.29
N SER A 151 -2.54 -8.11 -24.05
CA SER A 151 -2.97 -6.92 -24.79
C SER A 151 -2.58 -6.96 -26.27
N CYS A 152 -1.53 -7.74 -26.60
CA CYS A 152 -1.12 -7.95 -28.01
C CYS A 152 -2.01 -8.96 -28.73
N TYR A 153 -2.78 -9.77 -28.01
CA TYR A 153 -3.67 -10.79 -28.60
C TYR A 153 -5.13 -10.36 -28.46
N ILE A 154 -5.77 -10.13 -29.59
CA ILE A 154 -7.15 -9.58 -29.66
C ILE A 154 -8.17 -10.55 -29.03
N TYR A 155 -7.87 -11.84 -28.97
CA TYR A 155 -8.78 -12.88 -28.49
C TYR A 155 -8.51 -13.35 -27.07
N GLY A 156 -7.75 -12.59 -26.29
CA GLY A 156 -7.53 -12.91 -24.88
C GLY A 156 -8.85 -12.91 -24.09
N GLY A 157 -9.12 -13.98 -23.36
CA GLY A 157 -10.33 -14.06 -22.53
C GLY A 157 -10.32 -13.04 -21.41
N VAL A 158 -11.50 -12.59 -21.01
CA VAL A 158 -11.67 -11.57 -19.96
C VAL A 158 -11.13 -12.07 -18.59
N ILE A 159 -11.22 -13.39 -18.35
CA ILE A 159 -10.83 -13.97 -17.07
C ILE A 159 -9.32 -13.83 -16.80
N PRO A 160 -8.39 -14.17 -17.75
CA PRO A 160 -6.96 -13.96 -17.49
C PRO A 160 -6.61 -12.48 -17.24
N TRP A 161 -7.24 -11.56 -17.99
CA TRP A 161 -7.06 -10.12 -17.79
C TRP A 161 -7.42 -9.71 -16.36
N PHE A 162 -8.58 -10.16 -15.89
CA PHE A 162 -9.08 -9.83 -14.56
C PHE A 162 -8.16 -10.38 -13.48
N VAL A 163 -7.69 -11.63 -13.61
CA VAL A 163 -6.80 -12.27 -12.63
C VAL A 163 -5.46 -11.50 -12.55
N CYS A 164 -4.89 -11.14 -13.69
CA CYS A 164 -3.64 -10.36 -13.73
C CYS A 164 -3.84 -8.98 -13.10
N PHE A 165 -4.92 -8.30 -13.44
CA PHE A 165 -5.28 -6.99 -12.90
C PHE A 165 -5.44 -7.04 -11.38
N PHE A 166 -6.11 -8.09 -10.89
CA PHE A 166 -6.29 -8.34 -9.46
C PHE A 166 -4.94 -8.42 -8.74
N PHE A 167 -4.03 -9.27 -9.24
CA PHE A 167 -2.73 -9.48 -8.58
C PHE A 167 -1.83 -8.24 -8.65
N ILE A 168 -1.88 -7.47 -9.73
CA ILE A 168 -1.11 -6.21 -9.85
C ILE A 168 -1.51 -5.25 -8.73
N ILE A 169 -2.83 -5.08 -8.53
CA ILE A 169 -3.35 -4.16 -7.53
C ILE A 169 -3.01 -4.65 -6.12
N PHE A 170 -3.39 -5.89 -5.77
CA PHE A 170 -3.29 -6.40 -4.41
C PHE A 170 -1.85 -6.60 -3.95
N SER A 171 -0.91 -6.88 -4.85
CA SER A 171 0.51 -7.02 -4.49
C SER A 171 1.12 -5.68 -4.08
N LYS A 172 0.85 -4.60 -4.82
CA LYS A 172 1.43 -3.27 -4.51
C LYS A 172 0.64 -2.53 -3.44
N SER A 173 -0.70 -2.62 -3.45
CA SER A 173 -1.52 -1.94 -2.43
C SER A 173 -1.54 -2.67 -1.09
N ALA A 174 -0.83 -3.79 -0.97
CA ALA A 174 -0.77 -4.62 0.24
C ALA A 174 -2.15 -5.14 0.65
N GLY A 175 -2.99 -5.46 -0.35
CA GLY A 175 -4.29 -6.08 -0.10
C GLY A 175 -4.13 -7.54 0.36
N TYR A 176 -5.17 -8.09 1.01
CA TYR A 176 -5.16 -9.49 1.42
C TYR A 176 -5.00 -10.40 0.17
N PRO A 177 -4.08 -11.36 0.17
CA PRO A 177 -3.25 -11.85 1.30
C PRO A 177 -1.85 -11.21 1.42
N PHE A 178 -1.53 -10.18 0.65
CA PHE A 178 -0.17 -9.61 0.55
C PHE A 178 0.12 -8.53 1.61
N ILE A 179 -0.53 -8.58 2.79
CA ILE A 179 -0.37 -7.57 3.86
C ILE A 179 1.03 -7.66 4.52
N SER A 180 1.58 -8.88 4.61
CA SER A 180 2.78 -9.18 5.41
C SER A 180 4.01 -8.39 4.96
N TRP A 181 4.21 -8.15 3.65
CA TRP A 181 5.38 -7.43 3.18
C TRP A 181 5.41 -5.99 3.71
N LEU A 182 4.24 -5.36 3.83
CA LEU A 182 4.14 -3.97 4.33
C LEU A 182 4.60 -3.89 5.79
N LEU A 183 4.24 -4.90 6.60
CA LEU A 183 4.63 -4.96 8.02
C LEU A 183 6.13 -5.22 8.19
N GLU A 184 6.72 -6.07 7.35
CA GLU A 184 8.16 -6.32 7.37
C GLU A 184 8.94 -5.08 6.90
N ALA A 185 8.41 -4.34 5.93
CA ALA A 185 9.02 -3.10 5.43
C ALA A 185 9.13 -2.00 6.50
N MET A 186 8.38 -2.11 7.61
CA MET A 186 8.43 -1.13 8.72
C MET A 186 9.77 -1.12 9.47
N ARG A 187 10.70 -2.01 9.14
CA ARG A 187 12.07 -2.00 9.69
C ARG A 187 12.91 -0.85 9.13
N ALA A 188 12.46 -0.22 8.06
CA ALA A 188 13.10 0.96 7.45
C ALA A 188 13.10 2.16 8.40
N PRO A 189 14.01 3.15 8.19
CA PRO A 189 13.97 4.39 8.98
C PRO A 189 12.62 5.10 8.86
N THR A 190 12.24 5.86 9.90
CA THR A 190 10.93 6.54 9.94
C THR A 190 10.70 7.50 8.75
N PRO A 191 11.71 8.28 8.26
CA PRO A 191 11.48 9.10 7.07
C PRO A 191 11.16 8.27 5.82
N VAL A 192 11.73 7.07 5.70
CA VAL A 192 11.44 6.14 4.59
C VAL A 192 10.01 5.60 4.74
N SER A 193 9.65 5.13 5.95
CA SER A 193 8.31 4.58 6.17
C SER A 193 7.23 5.65 5.96
N SER A 194 7.51 6.91 6.31
CA SER A 194 6.54 8.00 6.12
C SER A 194 6.26 8.30 4.65
N LEU A 195 7.21 8.05 3.77
CA LEU A 195 7.07 8.36 2.34
C LEU A 195 6.72 7.10 1.53
N VAL A 196 7.51 6.03 1.67
CA VAL A 196 7.39 4.82 0.84
C VAL A 196 6.05 4.10 1.11
N HIS A 197 5.68 3.96 2.37
CA HIS A 197 4.57 3.09 2.76
C HIS A 197 3.25 3.85 2.99
N SER A 198 3.25 5.19 2.94
CA SER A 198 2.02 5.97 3.08
C SER A 198 1.52 6.53 1.75
N SER A 199 2.40 7.17 0.96
CA SER A 199 2.00 8.01 -0.16
C SER A 199 2.51 7.54 -1.53
N THR A 200 3.46 6.59 -1.61
CA THR A 200 4.09 6.28 -2.89
C THR A 200 3.85 4.84 -3.35
N LEU A 201 4.56 3.87 -2.76
CA LEU A 201 4.56 2.49 -3.27
C LEU A 201 3.17 1.85 -3.17
N VAL A 202 2.46 2.05 -2.05
CA VAL A 202 1.11 1.52 -1.85
C VAL A 202 0.10 2.30 -2.70
N ALA A 203 0.31 3.61 -2.85
CA ALA A 203 -0.53 4.47 -3.69
C ALA A 203 -0.40 4.14 -5.18
N ALA A 204 0.74 3.56 -5.61
CA ALA A 204 0.93 3.14 -7.01
C ALA A 204 -0.14 2.11 -7.43
N GLY A 205 -0.55 1.22 -6.51
CA GLY A 205 -1.63 0.27 -6.77
C GLY A 205 -2.97 0.96 -7.05
N VAL A 206 -3.31 1.97 -6.24
CA VAL A 206 -4.54 2.76 -6.43
C VAL A 206 -4.48 3.57 -7.72
N TRP A 207 -3.32 4.21 -7.99
CA TRP A 207 -3.09 4.96 -9.24
C TRP A 207 -3.30 4.05 -10.45
N PHE A 208 -2.81 2.81 -10.39
CA PHE A 208 -2.96 1.83 -11.48
C PHE A 208 -4.44 1.54 -11.75
N VAL A 209 -5.25 1.38 -10.68
CA VAL A 209 -6.70 1.15 -10.82
C VAL A 209 -7.38 2.37 -11.46
N MET A 210 -7.01 3.59 -11.04
CA MET A 210 -7.58 4.83 -11.60
C MET A 210 -7.21 5.02 -13.06
N ARG A 211 -5.97 4.67 -13.45
CA ARG A 211 -5.48 4.82 -14.83
C ARG A 211 -6.11 3.82 -15.77
N TYR A 212 -6.33 2.58 -15.32
CA TYR A 212 -6.81 1.47 -16.15
C TYR A 212 -8.15 0.93 -15.63
N ASP A 213 -9.08 1.84 -15.26
CA ASP A 213 -10.36 1.54 -14.63
C ASP A 213 -11.31 0.73 -15.52
N TYR A 214 -11.13 0.78 -16.86
CA TYR A 214 -11.99 0.09 -17.83
C TYR A 214 -12.05 -1.43 -17.58
N LEU A 215 -11.07 -1.99 -16.87
CA LEU A 215 -11.04 -3.42 -16.50
C LEU A 215 -12.01 -3.75 -15.35
N LEU A 216 -12.54 -2.74 -14.66
CA LEU A 216 -13.48 -2.93 -13.54
C LEU A 216 -14.97 -2.92 -13.95
N HIS A 217 -15.27 -2.71 -15.23
CA HIS A 217 -16.67 -2.49 -15.68
C HIS A 217 -17.52 -3.76 -15.78
N PHE A 218 -16.96 -4.93 -15.45
CA PHE A 218 -17.72 -6.18 -15.46
C PHE A 218 -18.36 -6.42 -14.09
N SER A 219 -19.66 -6.76 -14.07
CA SER A 219 -20.43 -6.90 -12.83
C SER A 219 -19.86 -7.95 -11.87
N TRP A 220 -19.40 -9.09 -12.40
CA TRP A 220 -18.80 -10.15 -11.56
C TRP A 220 -17.44 -9.74 -10.99
N SER A 221 -16.66 -8.95 -11.73
CA SER A 221 -15.36 -8.45 -11.26
C SER A 221 -15.54 -7.48 -10.10
N VAL A 222 -16.54 -6.62 -10.17
CA VAL A 222 -16.90 -5.67 -9.11
C VAL A 222 -17.18 -6.41 -7.79
N ILE A 223 -17.96 -7.50 -7.86
CA ILE A 223 -18.32 -8.30 -6.68
C ILE A 223 -17.07 -8.91 -6.04
N ILE A 224 -16.20 -9.56 -6.85
CA ILE A 224 -14.98 -10.21 -6.34
C ILE A 224 -14.04 -9.17 -5.75
N PHE A 225 -13.80 -8.04 -6.45
CA PHE A 225 -12.93 -6.97 -5.95
C PHE A 225 -13.46 -6.38 -4.64
N SER A 226 -14.75 -6.07 -4.57
CA SER A 226 -15.34 -5.45 -3.38
C SER A 226 -15.29 -6.40 -2.17
N THR A 227 -15.56 -7.71 -2.36
CA THR A 227 -15.48 -8.68 -1.26
C THR A 227 -14.04 -8.83 -0.75
N MET A 228 -13.05 -8.90 -1.64
CA MET A 228 -11.64 -9.01 -1.24
C MET A 228 -11.15 -7.73 -0.56
N LEU A 229 -11.61 -6.55 -1.01
CA LEU A 229 -11.27 -5.27 -0.37
C LEU A 229 -11.90 -5.17 1.02
N LEU A 230 -13.16 -5.55 1.18
CA LEU A 230 -13.82 -5.58 2.49
C LEU A 230 -13.13 -6.56 3.43
N LEU A 231 -12.67 -7.71 2.90
CA LEU A 231 -11.88 -8.67 3.67
C LEU A 231 -10.56 -8.04 4.13
N THR A 232 -9.86 -7.30 3.26
CA THR A 232 -8.61 -6.61 3.65
C THR A 232 -8.88 -5.57 4.74
N VAL A 233 -9.96 -4.78 4.62
CA VAL A 233 -10.34 -3.77 5.62
C VAL A 233 -10.64 -4.45 6.96
N PHE A 234 -11.36 -5.57 6.94
CA PHE A 234 -11.70 -6.33 8.14
C PHE A 234 -10.44 -6.89 8.82
N VAL A 235 -9.58 -7.59 8.04
CA VAL A 235 -8.36 -8.22 8.57
C VAL A 235 -7.41 -7.16 9.14
N THR A 236 -7.16 -6.07 8.41
CA THR A 236 -6.28 -4.99 8.87
C THR A 236 -6.86 -4.26 10.09
N GLY A 237 -8.18 -4.07 10.12
CA GLY A 237 -8.87 -3.45 11.25
C GLY A 237 -8.74 -4.27 12.53
N VAL A 238 -8.98 -5.58 12.44
CA VAL A 238 -8.89 -6.50 13.60
C VAL A 238 -7.42 -6.64 14.03
N SER A 239 -6.49 -6.88 13.09
CA SER A 239 -5.07 -7.08 13.42
C SER A 239 -4.45 -5.85 14.07
N SER A 240 -4.85 -4.64 13.68
CA SER A 240 -4.35 -3.40 14.26
C SER A 240 -4.69 -3.25 15.76
N LEU A 241 -5.69 -4.00 16.25
CA LEU A 241 -6.06 -4.00 17.67
C LEU A 241 -5.10 -4.83 18.52
N PHE A 242 -4.36 -5.77 17.91
CA PHE A 242 -3.50 -6.71 18.65
C PHE A 242 -2.02 -6.35 18.56
N PHE A 243 -1.59 -5.65 17.51
CA PHE A 243 -0.19 -5.27 17.33
C PHE A 243 0.25 -4.27 18.41
N LEU A 244 1.48 -4.46 18.91
CA LEU A 244 2.09 -3.60 19.93
C LEU A 244 2.99 -2.53 19.30
N ASP A 245 3.55 -2.80 18.13
CA ASP A 245 4.47 -1.88 17.42
C ASP A 245 3.68 -0.72 16.82
N LEU A 246 4.03 0.52 17.19
CA LEU A 246 3.34 1.72 16.71
C LEU A 246 3.44 1.88 15.19
N LYS A 247 4.63 1.60 14.61
CA LYS A 247 4.81 1.68 13.14
C LYS A 247 3.89 0.69 12.43
N LYS A 248 3.76 -0.53 12.96
CA LYS A 248 2.91 -1.58 12.36
C LYS A 248 1.43 -1.21 12.46
N ILE A 249 0.99 -0.60 13.58
CA ILE A 249 -0.39 -0.13 13.73
C ILE A 249 -0.71 0.92 12.65
N VAL A 250 0.20 1.91 12.47
CA VAL A 250 0.01 2.95 11.45
C VAL A 250 0.05 2.34 10.04
N ALA A 251 0.91 1.34 9.79
CA ALA A 251 1.00 0.64 8.50
C ALA A 251 -0.30 -0.12 8.18
N LEU A 252 -0.87 -0.81 9.17
CA LEU A 252 -2.15 -1.50 8.99
C LEU A 252 -3.27 -0.51 8.69
N SER A 253 -3.25 0.66 9.33
CA SER A 253 -4.22 1.71 9.04
C SER A 253 -4.01 2.33 7.65
N THR A 254 -2.78 2.35 7.08
CA THR A 254 -2.58 2.77 5.68
C THR A 254 -3.18 1.76 4.72
N CYS A 255 -2.94 0.46 4.96
CA CYS A 255 -3.51 -0.62 4.15
C CYS A 255 -5.05 -0.56 4.15
N ASN A 256 -5.64 -0.32 5.32
CA ASN A 256 -7.09 -0.14 5.50
C ASN A 256 -7.62 1.00 4.63
N ASN A 257 -7.00 2.19 4.73
CA ASN A 257 -7.45 3.39 4.00
C ASN A 257 -7.23 3.27 2.48
N ILE A 258 -6.17 2.59 2.05
CA ILE A 258 -5.93 2.32 0.63
C ILE A 258 -7.03 1.42 0.05
N SER A 259 -7.46 0.42 0.82
CA SER A 259 -8.58 -0.45 0.42
C SER A 259 -9.88 0.37 0.29
N TRP A 260 -10.10 1.35 1.19
CA TRP A 260 -11.22 2.28 1.07
C TRP A 260 -11.13 3.13 -0.21
N CYS A 261 -9.92 3.59 -0.60
CA CYS A 261 -9.74 4.37 -1.83
C CYS A 261 -10.21 3.59 -3.06
N VAL A 262 -9.84 2.29 -3.13
CA VAL A 262 -10.26 1.44 -4.26
C VAL A 262 -11.78 1.16 -4.18
N LEU A 263 -12.33 1.01 -2.97
CA LEU A 263 -13.78 0.83 -2.81
C LEU A 263 -14.56 2.07 -3.29
N TYR A 264 -14.03 3.27 -3.01
CA TYR A 264 -14.65 4.52 -3.48
C TYR A 264 -14.62 4.59 -5.02
N LEU A 265 -13.55 4.09 -5.64
CA LEU A 265 -13.48 4.02 -7.10
C LEU A 265 -14.54 3.07 -7.68
N ILE A 266 -14.73 1.91 -7.03
CA ILE A 266 -15.68 0.90 -7.51
C ILE A 266 -17.14 1.38 -7.36
N PHE A 267 -17.49 1.96 -6.20
CA PHE A 267 -18.88 2.33 -5.87
C PHE A 267 -19.18 3.81 -6.06
N GLY A 268 -18.18 4.64 -6.28
CA GLY A 268 -18.35 6.07 -6.39
C GLY A 268 -17.75 6.62 -7.68
N ASP A 269 -16.75 7.47 -7.50
CA ASP A 269 -16.17 8.23 -8.61
C ASP A 269 -14.65 8.31 -8.46
N VAL A 270 -13.95 8.53 -9.57
CA VAL A 270 -12.49 8.73 -9.62
C VAL A 270 -12.09 9.94 -8.77
N ALA A 271 -12.86 11.04 -8.83
CA ALA A 271 -12.60 12.27 -8.07
C ALA A 271 -12.60 12.01 -6.56
N LEU A 272 -13.58 11.25 -6.06
CA LEU A 272 -13.69 10.90 -4.63
C LEU A 272 -12.52 10.01 -4.20
N SER A 273 -12.18 9.02 -5.01
CA SER A 273 -11.05 8.11 -4.75
C SER A 273 -9.73 8.88 -4.74
N LEU A 274 -9.52 9.79 -5.70
CA LEU A 274 -8.33 10.63 -5.80
C LEU A 274 -8.20 11.56 -4.59
N PHE A 275 -9.30 12.21 -4.18
CA PHE A 275 -9.30 13.08 -3.01
C PHE A 275 -8.92 12.28 -1.74
N GLN A 276 -9.51 11.09 -1.57
CA GLN A 276 -9.20 10.21 -0.43
C GLN A 276 -7.73 9.80 -0.46
N LEU A 277 -7.17 9.49 -1.64
CA LEU A 277 -5.77 9.11 -1.80
C LEU A 277 -4.84 10.25 -1.39
N ILE A 278 -5.12 11.48 -1.85
CA ILE A 278 -4.30 12.66 -1.55
C ILE A 278 -4.34 12.97 -0.05
N SER A 279 -5.55 13.05 0.52
CA SER A 279 -5.73 13.37 1.94
C SER A 279 -5.10 12.31 2.83
N HIS A 280 -5.27 11.04 2.49
CA HIS A 280 -4.68 9.90 3.20
C HIS A 280 -3.14 9.95 3.13
N GLY A 281 -2.58 10.14 1.91
CA GLY A 281 -1.14 10.11 1.70
C GLY A 281 -0.42 11.15 2.56
N VAL A 282 -0.88 12.41 2.52
CA VAL A 282 -0.26 13.50 3.27
C VAL A 282 -0.48 13.32 4.78
N SER A 283 -1.70 13.00 5.22
CA SER A 283 -1.98 12.84 6.65
C SER A 283 -1.19 11.69 7.26
N LYS A 284 -1.05 10.55 6.55
CA LYS A 284 -0.26 9.42 7.03
C LYS A 284 1.24 9.73 7.05
N CYS A 285 1.72 10.49 6.07
CA CYS A 285 3.12 10.96 6.05
C CYS A 285 3.42 11.76 7.32
N ILE A 286 2.56 12.73 7.66
CA ILE A 286 2.69 13.55 8.88
C ILE A 286 2.57 12.65 10.12
N LEU A 287 1.62 11.70 10.14
CA LEU A 287 1.40 10.80 11.30
C LEU A 287 2.64 9.96 11.58
N PHE A 288 3.29 9.38 10.55
CA PHE A 288 4.52 8.61 10.72
C PHE A 288 5.64 9.46 11.32
N MET A 289 5.75 10.72 10.94
CA MET A 289 6.76 11.64 11.49
C MET A 289 6.48 11.96 12.97
N LEU A 290 5.21 12.25 13.30
CA LEU A 290 4.83 12.55 14.69
C LEU A 290 5.01 11.32 15.59
N VAL A 291 4.64 10.13 15.11
CA VAL A 291 4.87 8.87 15.86
C VAL A 291 6.38 8.61 15.95
N GLY A 292 7.14 8.95 14.90
CA GLY A 292 8.60 8.86 14.91
C GLY A 292 9.23 9.71 16.02
N ASP A 293 8.73 10.92 16.23
CA ASP A 293 9.17 11.80 17.33
C ASP A 293 8.86 11.18 18.70
N VAL A 294 7.67 10.59 18.86
CA VAL A 294 7.29 9.90 20.10
C VAL A 294 8.24 8.73 20.37
N MET A 295 8.59 7.97 19.33
CA MET A 295 9.52 6.83 19.45
C MET A 295 10.94 7.31 19.82
N THR A 296 11.46 8.35 19.16
CA THR A 296 12.79 8.89 19.48
C THR A 296 12.84 9.45 20.90
N GLY A 297 11.78 10.12 21.35
CA GLY A 297 11.63 10.59 22.72
C GLY A 297 11.56 9.47 23.74
N SER A 298 11.12 8.27 23.33
CA SER A 298 11.04 7.09 24.19
C SER A 298 12.28 6.19 24.09
N GLY A 299 13.42 6.75 23.70
CA GLY A 299 14.68 6.01 23.59
C GLY A 299 14.71 5.03 22.41
N GLY A 300 13.93 5.30 21.36
CA GLY A 300 13.88 4.49 20.15
C GLY A 300 12.97 3.27 20.23
N SER A 301 12.22 3.10 21.33
CA SER A 301 11.32 1.95 21.49
C SER A 301 10.11 2.07 20.57
N GLN A 302 9.78 0.99 19.86
CA GLN A 302 8.64 0.93 18.95
C GLN A 302 7.39 0.34 19.62
N ALA A 303 7.59 -0.38 20.72
CA ALA A 303 6.50 -1.07 21.43
C ALA A 303 5.65 -0.06 22.22
N SER A 304 4.33 -0.15 22.09
CA SER A 304 3.36 0.73 22.75
C SER A 304 3.48 0.69 24.28
N ASN A 305 3.91 -0.44 24.84
CA ASN A 305 4.09 -0.62 26.29
C ASN A 305 5.29 0.18 26.82
N CYS A 306 6.27 0.47 25.97
CA CYS A 306 7.52 1.16 26.34
C CYS A 306 7.52 2.63 25.94
N VAL A 307 6.43 3.12 25.35
CA VAL A 307 6.30 4.52 24.95
C VAL A 307 5.86 5.34 26.15
N TYR A 308 6.59 6.43 26.41
CA TYR A 308 6.31 7.31 27.53
C TYR A 308 5.31 8.38 27.12
N SER A 309 4.67 8.98 28.13
CA SER A 309 3.59 9.96 27.96
C SER A 309 4.01 11.12 27.03
N SER A 310 3.26 11.34 26.00
CA SER A 310 3.48 12.41 25.03
C SER A 310 3.15 13.80 25.58
N VAL A 311 2.55 13.89 26.76
CA VAL A 311 2.30 15.17 27.45
C VAL A 311 3.61 15.92 27.67
N MET A 312 4.72 15.20 27.80
CA MET A 312 6.06 15.78 27.98
C MET A 312 6.63 16.43 26.71
N TYR A 313 6.04 16.15 25.53
CA TYR A 313 6.55 16.65 24.23
C TYR A 313 5.96 18.01 23.82
N GLY A 314 5.15 18.61 24.67
CA GLY A 314 4.50 19.88 24.37
C GLY A 314 3.07 19.68 23.89
N SER A 315 2.18 20.53 24.36
CA SER A 315 0.75 20.41 24.12
C SER A 315 0.37 20.53 22.63
N TRP A 316 1.08 21.39 21.89
CA TRP A 316 0.78 21.62 20.48
C TRP A 316 1.05 20.39 19.60
N ASN A 317 2.16 19.68 19.86
CA ASN A 317 2.50 18.48 19.11
C ASN A 317 1.52 17.34 19.42
N LEU A 318 1.08 17.24 20.68
CA LEU A 318 0.07 16.27 21.08
C LEU A 318 -1.27 16.54 20.38
N PHE A 319 -1.72 17.79 20.38
CA PHE A 319 -2.94 18.18 19.68
C PHE A 319 -2.83 17.91 18.19
N GLY A 320 -1.68 18.22 17.58
CA GLY A 320 -1.42 17.94 16.18
C GLY A 320 -1.51 16.46 15.85
N LEU A 321 -0.93 15.63 16.73
CA LEU A 321 -0.95 14.17 16.56
C LEU A 321 -2.39 13.64 16.64
N PHE A 322 -3.17 14.07 17.62
CA PHE A 322 -4.58 13.68 17.75
C PHE A 322 -5.41 14.18 16.57
N ALA A 323 -5.17 15.41 16.12
CA ALA A 323 -5.88 15.99 14.98
C ALA A 323 -5.63 15.18 13.70
N VAL A 324 -4.39 14.71 13.50
CA VAL A 324 -4.05 13.88 12.33
C VAL A 324 -4.69 12.49 12.46
N ILE A 325 -4.63 11.86 13.64
CA ILE A 325 -5.22 10.52 13.86
C ILE A 325 -6.73 10.60 13.63
N LEU A 326 -7.39 11.55 14.27
CA LEU A 326 -8.85 11.68 14.21
C LEU A 326 -9.30 12.24 12.86
N GLY A 327 -8.53 13.07 12.33
CA GLY A 327 -8.78 13.59 10.96
C GLY A 327 -8.75 12.50 9.90
N UNK A 328 -7.91 11.75 10.09
CA UNK A 328 -7.74 10.68 9.13
C UNK A 328 -8.67 9.51 9.37
N UNK A 329 -9.05 9.53 10.63
CA UNK A 329 -9.86 8.40 10.89
C UNK A 329 -11.32 8.82 10.82
N UNK A 330 -11.67 9.60 10.78
CA UNK A 330 -12.97 9.91 10.60
C UNK A 330 -13.59 10.91 11.56
N UNK A 331 -12.88 11.46 12.13
CA UNK A 331 -13.45 12.38 13.07
C UNK A 331 -14.18 13.46 12.31
N UNK A 332 -15.02 13.79 12.76
CA UNK A 332 -15.93 14.74 12.29
C UNK A 332 -15.48 15.58 11.10
N UNK A 333 -15.33 16.20 10.83
CA UNK A 333 -15.09 17.17 9.88
C UNK A 333 -13.86 16.95 9.01
N UNK A 334 -13.26 16.05 9.29
CA UNK A 334 -12.13 15.78 8.47
C UNK A 334 -12.54 15.07 7.23
N UNK A 335 -11.88 15.01 6.46
CA UNK A 335 -12.04 14.42 5.17
C UNK A 335 -12.37 12.96 5.14
N UNK A 336 -11.92 12.38 6.00
CA UNK A 336 -12.13 10.95 6.09
C UNK A 336 -13.54 10.64 6.59
N UNK A 337 -14.02 11.41 7.32
CA UNK A 337 -15.34 11.23 7.81
C UNK A 337 -16.34 11.49 6.69
N UNK A 338 -16.02 12.26 6.03
CA UNK A 338 -16.79 12.59 4.88
C UNK A 338 -16.69 11.51 3.82
N UNK A 339 -15.69 11.11 3.75
CA UNK A 339 -15.47 10.03 2.83
C UNK A 339 -16.11 8.71 3.31
N UNK A 340 -16.13 8.60 4.46
CA UNK A 340 -16.77 7.44 5.02
C UNK A 340 -18.28 7.62 4.96
N UNK A 341 -18.58 8.71 5.05
CA UNK A 341 -19.93 9.08 4.92
C UNK A 341 -20.40 8.99 3.48
N UNK A 342 -19.57 9.34 2.73
CA UNK A 342 -19.83 9.21 1.35
C UNK A 342 -19.82 7.79 0.90
N UNK A 343 -19.05 7.13 1.48
CA UNK A 343 -19.00 5.70 1.21
C UNK A 343 -20.23 4.99 1.78
N UNK A 344 -20.63 5.45 2.76
CA UNK A 344 -21.79 4.89 3.32
C UNK A 344 -23.01 5.33 2.49
N UNK A 345 -22.89 6.35 2.01
CA UNK A 345 -23.90 6.85 1.13
C UNK A 345 -23.88 6.15 -0.22
N UNK A 346 -22.82 6.01 -0.60
CA UNK A 346 -22.66 5.33 -1.83
C UNK A 346 -22.90 3.83 -1.74
N UNK A 347 -22.56 3.42 -0.74
CA UNK A 347 -22.81 2.03 -0.47
C UNK A 347 -24.26 1.78 -0.09
N UNK A 348 -24.72 2.66 0.39
CA UNK A 348 -26.07 2.55 0.76
C UNK A 348 -26.98 2.85 -0.43
N UNK A 349 -26.51 3.51 -1.16
CA UNK A 349 -27.25 3.84 -2.37
C UNK A 349 -27.13 2.72 -3.40
N VAL A 350 -26.04 2.14 -3.58
CA VAL A 350 -25.80 1.07 -4.55
C VAL A 350 -26.09 -0.32 -3.95
N ALA A 351 -25.86 -0.43 -2.67
CA ALA A 351 -25.97 -1.73 -2.00
C ALA A 351 -27.43 -2.11 -1.77
N VAL A 352 -28.00 -2.79 -2.70
CA VAL A 352 -29.31 -3.45 -2.53
C VAL A 352 -29.20 -4.63 -1.54
N ASN A 353 -27.98 -5.04 -1.20
CA ASN A 353 -27.75 -6.21 -0.34
C ASN A 353 -27.44 -5.77 1.09
N VAL A 354 -28.30 -6.19 2.02
CA VAL A 354 -28.21 -5.90 3.47
C VAL A 354 -26.88 -6.44 4.04
N ILE A 355 -26.41 -7.59 3.56
CA ILE A 355 -25.18 -8.22 4.06
C ILE A 355 -23.97 -7.32 3.77
N VAL A 356 -23.89 -6.75 2.57
CA VAL A 356 -22.77 -5.85 2.19
C VAL A 356 -22.81 -4.58 3.03
N SER A 357 -24.00 -4.01 3.26
CA SER A 357 -24.14 -2.79 4.08
C SER A 357 -23.74 -3.05 5.54
N LEU A 358 -24.08 -4.21 6.09
CA LEU A 358 -23.66 -4.62 7.43
C LEU A 358 -22.13 -4.81 7.48
N ALA A 359 -21.54 -5.44 6.48
CA ALA A 359 -20.08 -5.65 6.39
C ALA A 359 -19.35 -4.30 6.34
N VAL A 360 -19.86 -3.35 5.55
CA VAL A 360 -19.31 -1.99 5.47
C VAL A 360 -19.43 -1.30 6.83
N GLY A 361 -20.57 -1.43 7.51
CA GLY A 361 -20.78 -0.87 8.84
C GLY A 361 -19.79 -1.39 9.87
N VAL A 362 -19.52 -2.72 9.86
CA VAL A 362 -18.52 -3.34 10.74
C VAL A 362 -17.13 -2.82 10.40
N CYS A 363 -16.79 -2.68 9.13
CA CYS A 363 -15.49 -2.16 8.67
C CYS A 363 -15.28 -0.71 9.11
N VAL A 364 -16.32 0.12 9.02
CA VAL A 364 -16.29 1.52 9.50
C VAL A 364 -16.09 1.55 11.03
N PHE A 365 -16.81 0.71 11.76
CA PHE A 365 -16.68 0.58 13.22
C PHE A 365 -15.23 0.22 13.60
N LEU A 366 -14.63 -0.75 12.91
CA LEU A 366 -13.24 -1.18 13.15
C LEU A 366 -12.25 -0.03 12.88
N SER A 367 -12.51 0.79 11.85
CA SER A 367 -11.62 1.92 11.53
C SER A 367 -11.63 2.97 12.64
N TYR A 368 -12.79 3.26 13.24
CA TYR A 368 -12.88 4.13 14.41
C TYR A 368 -12.17 3.51 15.61
N LEU A 369 -12.35 2.22 15.80
CA LEU A 369 -11.86 1.50 16.98
C LEU A 369 -10.33 1.50 17.04
N TYR A 370 -9.63 1.21 15.93
CA TYR A 370 -8.15 1.23 15.93
C TYR A 370 -7.60 2.66 16.04
N SER A 371 -8.28 3.67 15.49
CA SER A 371 -7.82 5.05 15.59
C SER A 371 -7.93 5.56 17.03
N PHE A 372 -9.04 5.26 17.71
CA PHE A 372 -9.20 5.60 19.12
C PHE A 372 -8.23 4.80 20.01
N ARG A 373 -7.94 3.53 19.66
CA ARG A 373 -6.92 2.75 20.37
C ARG A 373 -5.56 3.40 20.26
N LEU A 374 -5.17 3.89 19.09
CA LEU A 374 -3.90 4.59 18.91
C LEU A 374 -3.87 5.87 19.76
N CYS A 375 -4.98 6.61 19.82
CA CYS A 375 -5.10 7.79 20.69
C CYS A 375 -4.94 7.43 22.15
N SER A 376 -5.60 6.35 22.62
CA SER A 376 -5.55 5.93 24.03
C SER A 376 -4.16 5.45 24.42
N ILE A 377 -3.44 4.75 23.51
CA ILE A 377 -2.03 4.36 23.76
C ILE A 377 -1.16 5.60 23.97
N LEU A 378 -1.34 6.63 23.14
CA LEU A 378 -0.55 7.86 23.22
C LEU A 378 -0.95 8.75 24.40
N CYS A 379 -2.21 8.64 24.88
CA CYS A 379 -2.70 9.36 26.06
C CYS A 379 -2.31 8.70 27.37
N SER A 380 -1.92 7.43 27.37
CA SER A 380 -1.61 6.70 28.62
C SER A 380 -0.45 7.37 29.34
N VAL A 381 -0.68 7.69 30.62
CA VAL A 381 0.29 8.43 31.43
C VAL A 381 1.35 7.45 31.93
N LYS A 382 2.50 7.47 31.31
CA LYS A 382 3.67 6.67 31.68
C LYS A 382 4.85 7.62 31.91
N SER A 383 5.36 7.67 33.10
CA SER A 383 6.49 8.53 33.45
C SER A 383 7.82 7.85 33.11
N SER A 384 8.77 8.65 32.70
CA SER A 384 10.12 8.21 32.33
C SER A 384 11.14 9.05 33.09
N LEU A 385 12.27 8.44 33.40
CA LEU A 385 13.43 9.13 33.99
C LEU A 385 14.21 9.92 32.94
N SER A 386 14.06 9.59 31.65
CA SER A 386 14.72 10.28 30.55
C SER A 386 13.84 11.40 30.01
N SER A 387 14.39 12.60 29.92
CA SER A 387 13.69 13.74 29.31
C SER A 387 13.98 13.78 27.81
N GLY A 388 13.06 13.22 27.03
CA GLY A 388 13.14 13.27 25.56
C GLY A 388 12.51 14.51 24.95
N VAL A 389 12.23 15.52 25.75
CA VAL A 389 11.42 16.67 25.41
C VAL A 389 12.07 17.57 24.34
N LEU A 390 13.39 17.51 24.21
CA LEU A 390 14.16 18.51 23.45
C LEU A 390 14.19 18.29 21.94
N PHE A 391 13.61 17.20 21.44
CA PHE A 391 13.80 16.78 20.04
C PHE A 391 12.50 16.68 19.23
N CYS A 392 11.53 17.51 19.53
CA CYS A 392 10.28 17.50 18.78
C CYS A 392 10.43 18.25 17.45
N PHE A 393 9.98 17.63 16.38
CA PHE A 393 9.90 18.25 15.06
C PHE A 393 8.82 19.36 15.08
N GLY A 394 9.18 20.56 14.66
CA GLY A 394 8.30 21.71 14.71
C GLY A 394 7.24 21.70 13.61
N SER A 395 6.41 20.68 13.56
CA SER A 395 5.44 20.44 12.49
C SER A 395 4.00 20.84 12.85
N GLY A 396 3.77 21.34 14.08
CA GLY A 396 2.40 21.60 14.55
C GLY A 396 1.59 22.51 13.63
N LEU A 397 2.20 23.61 13.20
CA LEU A 397 1.52 24.56 12.30
C LEU A 397 1.18 23.92 10.95
N MET A 398 2.07 23.08 10.42
CA MET A 398 1.86 22.37 9.15
C MET A 398 0.66 21.42 9.23
N VAL A 399 0.48 20.76 10.38
CA VAL A 399 -0.66 19.85 10.62
C VAL A 399 -1.97 20.63 10.51
N TYR A 400 -2.06 21.76 11.17
CA TYR A 400 -3.29 22.58 11.17
C TYR A 400 -3.56 23.17 9.79
N CYS A 401 -2.53 23.63 9.08
CA CYS A 401 -2.67 24.11 7.71
C CYS A 401 -3.20 23.01 6.78
N TRP A 402 -2.66 21.80 6.91
CA TRP A 402 -3.10 20.66 6.09
C TRP A 402 -4.55 20.26 6.39
N LEU A 403 -4.93 20.24 7.66
CA LEU A 403 -6.31 19.91 8.05
C LEU A 403 -7.30 20.96 7.51
N PHE A 404 -6.90 22.23 7.55
CA PHE A 404 -7.72 23.33 7.01
C PHE A 404 -7.89 23.20 5.49
N VAL A 405 -6.79 22.92 4.78
CA VAL A 405 -6.82 22.74 3.32
C VAL A 405 -7.71 21.53 2.95
N ASN A 406 -7.59 20.41 3.67
CA ASN A 406 -8.43 19.24 3.44
C ASN A 406 -9.91 19.56 3.59
N PHE A 407 -10.27 20.29 4.65
CA PHE A 407 -11.64 20.71 4.90
C PHE A 407 -12.15 21.58 3.75
N TYR A 408 -11.33 22.53 3.30
CA TYR A 408 -11.68 23.47 2.24
C TYR A 408 -11.86 22.75 0.89
N VAL A 409 -10.94 21.88 0.53
CA VAL A 409 -11.00 21.10 -0.73
C VAL A 409 -12.23 20.18 -0.73
N PHE A 410 -12.52 19.53 0.41
CA PHE A 410 -13.73 18.68 0.53
C PHE A 410 -15.01 19.49 0.31
N PHE A 411 -15.04 20.72 0.81
CA PHE A 411 -16.20 21.60 0.63
C PHE A 411 -16.40 22.01 -0.83
N LEU A 412 -15.29 22.11 -1.59
CA LEU A 412 -15.34 22.47 -3.01
C LEU A 412 -15.79 21.32 -3.91
N ILE A 413 -15.57 20.08 -3.49
CA ILE A 413 -16.08 18.92 -4.22
C ILE A 413 -17.58 18.83 -3.90
N ASP A 414 -18.39 19.20 -4.89
CA ASP A 414 -19.85 19.32 -4.78
C ASP A 414 -20.58 17.97 -4.64
N GLU A 415 -19.94 16.98 -4.03
CA GLU A 415 -20.59 15.71 -3.74
C GLU A 415 -21.37 15.81 -2.43
N VAL A 416 -22.58 16.34 -2.52
CA VAL A 416 -23.47 16.46 -1.38
C VAL A 416 -24.14 15.11 -1.15
N SER A 417 -23.55 14.32 -0.28
CA SER A 417 -24.16 13.07 0.17
C SER A 417 -25.24 13.41 1.21
N TYR A 418 -26.49 13.35 0.81
CA TYR A 418 -27.64 13.54 1.71
C TYR A 418 -27.83 12.27 2.52
N LEU A 419 -27.13 12.18 3.65
CA LEU A 419 -27.39 11.13 4.62
C LEU A 419 -28.66 11.51 5.41
N SER A 420 -29.51 10.53 5.66
CA SER A 420 -30.67 10.73 6.54
C SER A 420 -30.20 11.05 7.97
N VAL A 421 -31.02 11.79 8.71
CA VAL A 421 -30.71 12.17 10.09
C VAL A 421 -30.48 10.92 10.95
N VAL A 422 -31.23 9.84 10.71
CA VAL A 422 -31.11 8.58 11.44
C VAL A 422 -29.71 7.98 11.21
N CYS A 423 -29.23 7.97 9.95
CA CYS A 423 -27.89 7.44 9.62
C CYS A 423 -26.78 8.28 10.26
N SER A 424 -26.90 9.60 10.24
CA SER A 424 -25.88 10.48 10.83
C SER A 424 -25.82 10.30 12.36
N VAL A 425 -26.98 10.19 13.03
CA VAL A 425 -27.05 9.95 14.48
C VAL A 425 -26.47 8.55 14.81
N SER A 426 -26.80 7.54 14.01
CA SER A 426 -26.26 6.19 14.24
C SER A 426 -24.74 6.15 14.07
N LEU A 427 -24.16 6.90 13.12
CA LEU A 427 -22.71 6.99 12.94
C LEU A 427 -22.02 7.63 14.15
N VAL A 428 -22.62 8.71 14.70
CA VAL A 428 -22.12 9.37 15.91
C VAL A 428 -22.16 8.40 17.09
N PHE A 429 -23.23 7.63 17.23
CA PHE A 429 -23.35 6.60 18.28
C PHE A 429 -22.27 5.53 18.12
N VAL A 430 -22.01 5.07 16.89
CA VAL A 430 -20.97 4.08 16.57
C VAL A 430 -19.58 4.61 16.97
N GLN A 431 -19.31 5.91 16.75
CA GLN A 431 -18.06 6.55 17.15
C GLN A 431 -17.86 6.53 18.68
N PHE A 432 -18.89 6.92 19.43
CA PHE A 432 -18.84 6.90 20.90
C PHE A 432 -18.65 5.49 21.45
N LEU A 433 -19.34 4.52 20.84
CA LEU A 433 -19.22 3.11 21.21
C LEU A 433 -17.82 2.58 20.93
N ALA A 434 -17.22 2.96 19.79
CA ALA A 434 -15.84 2.59 19.42
C ALA A 434 -14.83 3.19 20.41
N LEU A 435 -15.04 4.45 20.81
CA LEU A 435 -14.18 5.13 21.79
C LEU A 435 -14.24 4.40 23.15
N TRP A 436 -15.44 4.10 23.64
CA TRP A 436 -15.64 3.40 24.92
C TRP A 436 -14.95 2.02 24.90
N ILE A 437 -15.18 1.25 23.84
CA ILE A 437 -14.60 -0.09 23.70
C ILE A 437 -13.06 -0.01 23.60
N SER A 438 -12.52 0.98 22.86
CA SER A 438 -11.06 1.12 22.72
C SER A 438 -10.36 1.42 24.05
N VAL A 439 -10.98 2.24 24.90
CA VAL A 439 -10.44 2.54 26.24
C VAL A 439 -10.45 1.27 27.09
N MET A 440 -11.55 0.52 27.08
CA MET A 440 -11.66 -0.74 27.84
C MET A 440 -10.64 -1.77 27.37
N PHE A 441 -10.37 -1.84 26.06
CA PHE A 441 -9.36 -2.76 25.49
C PHE A 441 -7.95 -2.39 25.90
N CYS A 442 -7.62 -1.10 25.95
CA CYS A 442 -6.28 -0.65 26.35
C CYS A 442 -5.98 -0.96 27.80
N GLU A 443 -6.99 -0.97 28.66
CA GLU A 443 -6.83 -1.26 30.08
C GLU A 443 -6.81 -2.77 30.39
N SER A 444 -7.31 -3.61 29.48
CA SER A 444 -7.43 -5.05 29.71
C SER A 444 -6.13 -5.78 29.37
N MET A 445 -5.66 -6.62 30.29
CA MET A 445 -4.46 -7.46 30.09
C MET A 445 -4.71 -8.63 29.13
N MET A 446 -5.97 -8.96 28.85
CA MET A 446 -6.31 -10.13 28.03
C MET A 446 -5.72 -10.05 26.62
N PHE A 447 -5.63 -8.84 26.05
CA PHE A 447 -5.17 -8.65 24.68
C PHE A 447 -3.66 -8.60 24.52
N SER A 448 -2.91 -8.43 25.62
CA SER A 448 -1.44 -8.53 25.58
C SER A 448 -0.97 -9.98 25.33
N TRP A 449 -1.83 -10.95 25.58
CA TRP A 449 -1.55 -12.38 25.35
C TRP A 449 -1.79 -12.78 23.89
N TRP A 450 -2.66 -12.06 23.21
CA TRP A 450 -2.91 -12.28 21.78
C TRP A 450 -1.83 -11.53 21.00
N SER A 451 -0.65 -12.13 20.96
CA SER A 451 0.48 -11.49 20.33
C SER A 451 0.29 -11.41 18.82
N SER A 452 0.87 -10.52 18.29
CA SER A 452 1.32 -10.05 16.99
C SER A 452 1.15 -10.94 15.75
N SER A 453 0.48 -12.06 15.78
CA SER A 453 0.11 -12.78 14.57
C SER A 453 -1.02 -12.00 13.87
N LEU A 454 -0.89 -11.81 12.58
CA LEU A 454 -1.78 -11.04 11.70
C LEU A 454 -3.09 -11.78 11.48
N PHE A 455 -3.81 -12.11 12.55
CA PHE A 455 -5.10 -12.82 12.51
C PHE A 455 -5.08 -13.94 11.45
N GLY A 456 -4.02 -14.74 11.48
CA GLY A 456 -3.82 -15.83 10.55
C GLY A 456 -3.16 -15.48 9.22
N CYS A 457 -2.97 -14.20 8.91
CA CYS A 457 -2.33 -13.81 7.63
C CYS A 457 -0.86 -14.25 7.58
N ASP A 458 -0.13 -14.09 8.70
CA ASP A 458 1.25 -14.58 8.78
C ASP A 458 1.28 -16.11 8.70
N ASN A 459 0.37 -16.78 9.41
CA ASN A 459 0.25 -18.24 9.35
C ASN A 459 -0.11 -18.70 7.95
N LEU A 460 -0.98 -17.97 7.24
CA LEU A 460 -1.36 -18.29 5.86
C LEU A 460 -0.16 -18.14 4.92
N VAL A 461 0.64 -17.07 5.09
CA VAL A 461 1.87 -16.87 4.30
C VAL A 461 2.87 -17.99 4.60
N GLU A 462 3.06 -18.33 5.88
CA GLU A 462 3.95 -19.44 6.30
C GLU A 462 3.47 -20.77 5.73
N TRP A 463 2.16 -21.01 5.75
CA TRP A 463 1.56 -22.23 5.19
C TRP A 463 1.78 -22.32 3.68
N PHE A 464 1.59 -21.23 2.94
CA PHE A 464 1.90 -21.16 1.50
C PHE A 464 3.39 -21.37 1.25
N TYR A 465 4.25 -20.78 2.10
CA TYR A 465 5.69 -20.98 2.02
C TYR A 465 6.06 -22.45 2.24
N GLU A 466 5.45 -23.10 3.22
CA GLU A 466 5.70 -24.52 3.50
C GLU A 466 5.24 -25.41 2.33
N ILE A 467 4.07 -25.14 1.76
CA ILE A 467 3.57 -25.85 0.59
C ILE A 467 4.55 -25.67 -0.57
N PHE A 468 4.93 -24.41 -0.84
CA PHE A 468 5.84 -24.09 -1.94
C PHE A 468 7.21 -24.74 -1.73
N TYR A 469 7.71 -24.71 -0.49
CA TYR A 469 8.98 -25.35 -0.13
C TYR A 469 8.91 -26.86 -0.33
N ASN A 470 7.81 -27.48 0.07
CA ASN A 470 7.60 -28.91 -0.11
C ASN A 470 7.50 -29.29 -1.60
N ILE A 471 6.79 -28.48 -2.39
CA ILE A 471 6.71 -28.64 -3.85
C ILE A 471 8.10 -28.51 -4.46
N LEU A 472 8.84 -27.46 -4.08
CA LEU A 472 10.22 -27.24 -4.55
C LEU A 472 11.13 -28.39 -4.15
N PHE A 473 10.99 -28.91 -2.92
CA PHE A 473 11.77 -30.04 -2.43
C PHE A 473 11.49 -31.29 -3.27
N VAL A 474 10.20 -31.58 -3.55
CA VAL A 474 9.80 -32.72 -4.36
C VAL A 474 10.32 -32.55 -5.80
N VAL A 475 10.17 -31.36 -6.38
CA VAL A 475 10.61 -31.04 -7.73
C VAL A 475 12.16 -31.17 -7.82
N ASN A 476 12.88 -30.58 -6.87
CA ASN A 476 14.36 -30.67 -6.81
C ASN A 476 14.80 -32.12 -6.61
N PHE A 477 14.13 -32.85 -5.69
CA PHE A 477 14.41 -34.26 -5.45
C PHE A 477 14.20 -35.06 -6.73
N PHE A 478 13.10 -34.81 -7.44
CA PHE A 478 12.77 -35.47 -8.71
C PHE A 478 13.84 -35.16 -9.77
N PHE A 479 14.21 -33.88 -9.93
CA PHE A 479 15.19 -33.50 -10.96
C PHE A 479 16.59 -33.98 -10.62
N VAL A 480 17.04 -33.88 -9.36
CA VAL A 480 18.37 -34.31 -8.92
C VAL A 480 18.48 -35.83 -8.98
N ARG A 481 17.44 -36.53 -8.53
CA ARG A 481 17.42 -38.00 -8.56
C ARG A 481 17.08 -38.56 -9.93
N TRP A 482 16.47 -37.75 -10.79
CA TRP A 482 16.12 -38.17 -12.16
C TRP A 482 17.39 -38.54 -12.94
N ASP A 483 18.41 -37.71 -12.90
CA ASP A 483 19.69 -38.01 -13.54
C ASP A 483 20.30 -39.29 -12.99
N TYR A 484 20.30 -39.44 -11.66
CA TYR A 484 20.83 -40.65 -11.03
C TYR A 484 19.96 -41.86 -11.40
N LEU A 485 18.67 -41.73 -11.38
CA LEU A 485 17.72 -42.82 -11.70
C LEU A 485 17.87 -43.19 -13.19
N MET A 486 18.03 -42.21 -14.06
CA MET A 486 18.30 -42.48 -15.49
C MET A 486 19.64 -43.17 -15.70
N VAL A 487 20.69 -42.77 -14.99
CA VAL A 487 21.99 -43.42 -15.05
C VAL A 487 21.90 -44.88 -14.55
N VAL A 488 21.16 -45.10 -13.45
CA VAL A 488 20.94 -46.47 -12.90
C VAL A 488 20.12 -47.31 -13.88
N LEU A 489 19.08 -46.72 -14.47
CA LEU A 489 18.25 -47.41 -15.49
C LEU A 489 19.09 -47.76 -16.71
N PHE A 490 19.89 -46.80 -17.21
CA PHE A 490 20.77 -47.04 -18.35
C PHE A 490 21.84 -48.10 -18.03
N HIS A 491 22.38 -48.11 -16.80
CA HIS A 491 23.34 -49.11 -16.36
C HIS A 491 22.65 -50.48 -16.11
N GLY A 492 21.45 -50.48 -15.53
CA GLY A 492 20.68 -51.70 -15.22
C GLY A 492 20.19 -52.40 -16.48
N VAL A 493 19.70 -51.63 -17.44
CA VAL A 493 19.23 -52.15 -18.74
C VAL A 493 20.41 -52.24 -19.72
N GLY A 494 21.53 -51.64 -19.35
CA GLY A 494 22.68 -51.44 -20.22
C GLY A 494 23.40 -52.67 -20.73
N ARG A 495 23.12 -53.82 -20.13
CA ARG A 495 23.69 -55.10 -20.62
C ARG A 495 22.85 -55.72 -21.73
N PHE A 496 21.62 -55.22 -21.99
CA PHE A 496 20.73 -55.78 -22.99
C PHE A 496 20.10 -54.73 -23.90
N GLY A 497 20.89 -54.04 -24.70
CA GLY A 497 20.39 -53.14 -25.74
C GLY A 497 20.14 -51.70 -25.29
N SER A 498 20.92 -51.24 -24.33
CA SER A 498 20.82 -49.93 -23.73
C SER A 498 20.95 -48.77 -24.74
N MET A 499 21.73 -48.94 -25.76
CA MET A 499 21.91 -47.86 -26.76
C MET A 499 20.62 -47.56 -27.53
N ILE A 500 19.91 -48.62 -27.92
CA ILE A 500 18.69 -48.49 -28.71
C ILE A 500 17.56 -47.84 -27.87
N TYR A 501 17.37 -48.32 -26.63
CA TYR A 501 16.33 -47.76 -25.75
C TYR A 501 16.61 -46.33 -25.33
N GLY A 502 17.85 -46.02 -25.04
CA GLY A 502 18.23 -44.62 -24.69
C GLY A 502 17.97 -43.65 -25.82
N TRP A 503 18.30 -44.03 -27.04
CA TRP A 503 18.08 -43.21 -28.23
C TRP A 503 16.57 -43.06 -28.50
N ILE A 504 15.80 -44.11 -28.33
CA ILE A 504 14.33 -44.08 -28.53
C ILE A 504 13.67 -43.15 -27.49
N MET A 505 14.05 -43.27 -26.22
CA MET A 505 13.49 -42.40 -25.15
C MET A 505 13.85 -40.93 -25.37
N LEU A 506 15.09 -40.66 -25.70
CA LEU A 506 15.54 -39.29 -25.98
C LEU A 506 14.83 -38.72 -27.20
N ASN A 507 14.65 -39.52 -28.23
CA ASN A 507 13.94 -39.11 -29.45
C ASN A 507 12.45 -38.88 -29.15
N ILE A 508 11.80 -39.73 -28.36
CA ILE A 508 10.40 -39.54 -27.95
C ILE A 508 10.28 -38.22 -27.17
N PHE A 509 11.19 -37.97 -26.23
CA PHE A 509 11.20 -36.73 -25.45
C PHE A 509 11.38 -35.50 -26.36
N LEU A 510 12.35 -35.56 -27.28
CA LEU A 510 12.60 -34.47 -28.23
C LEU A 510 11.39 -34.24 -29.15
N PHE A 511 10.77 -35.30 -29.66
CA PHE A 511 9.60 -35.17 -30.51
C PHE A 511 8.39 -34.66 -29.73
N SER A 512 8.22 -35.06 -28.48
CA SER A 512 7.11 -34.53 -27.64
C SER A 512 7.32 -33.04 -27.33
N MET A 513 8.56 -32.63 -27.04
CA MET A 513 8.92 -31.21 -26.81
C MET A 513 8.72 -30.39 -28.08
N LEU A 514 9.14 -30.93 -29.24
CA LEU A 514 8.93 -30.27 -30.53
C LEU A 514 7.44 -30.15 -30.86
N GLY A 515 6.66 -31.21 -30.55
CA GLY A 515 5.22 -31.21 -30.72
C GLY A 515 4.53 -30.18 -29.84
N LEU A 516 4.96 -30.07 -28.57
CA LEU A 516 4.46 -29.07 -27.66
C LEU A 516 4.82 -27.64 -28.14
N LEU A 517 6.07 -27.46 -28.57
CA LEU A 517 6.52 -26.17 -29.10
C LEU A 517 5.76 -25.77 -30.35
N SER A 518 5.55 -26.73 -31.29
CA SER A 518 4.79 -26.46 -32.51
C SER A 518 3.32 -26.15 -32.20
N TYR A 519 2.74 -26.84 -31.21
CA TYR A 519 1.36 -26.57 -30.76
C TYR A 519 1.25 -25.15 -30.19
N VAL A 520 2.20 -24.76 -29.32
CA VAL A 520 2.23 -23.41 -28.72
C VAL A 520 2.42 -22.33 -29.80
N LEU A 521 3.19 -22.64 -30.86
CA LEU A 521 3.43 -21.68 -31.94
C LEU A 521 2.25 -21.56 -32.90
N VAL A 522 1.40 -22.60 -33.02
CA VAL A 522 0.24 -22.60 -33.91
C VAL A 522 -1.01 -22.06 -33.22
N VAL A 523 -1.16 -22.29 -31.91
CA VAL A 523 -2.27 -21.76 -31.10
C VAL A 523 -1.98 -20.32 -30.67
#